data_81a2872ea2c1528b4e9238400615395b
#
_entry.id   81a2872ea2c1528b4e9238400615395b
#
_cell.length_a   1.000
_cell.length_b   1.000
_cell.length_c   1.000
_cell.angle_alpha   90.00
_cell.angle_beta   90.00
_cell.angle_gamma   90.00
#
_symmetry.space_group_name_H-M   'P 1'
#
loop_
_entity.id
_entity.type
_entity.pdbx_description
1 polymer ?
#
loop_
_entity_poly.entity_id
_entity_poly.type
_entity_poly.pdbx_seq_one_letter_code
_entity_poly.pdbx_strand_id
1 'polypeptide(L)'
;MEYRKLGRTGLKASVIGFGAEWIGKMEQAEVNAMAARGAAAGVNIVACWMSDPAVRSALGEALEPTRDQWIIQGHIGSTWQDGQYVRTRELNHVRPAFEDLLARLRTDHVELGMIHYVDACDEFRAIMDGPFIEYVRELLAAGKIGHIGLSTHNPEVALLACDEPEIEVIMFSLNPAFDMMPASEDLEDLFGDYENVAGDGIEPVRARLYARAEEKDVALTVMKGYAGGRLLSADASPFGVALTPVQCIHYALTRPAVASVMVGVETVEQLKEALAYEGATAAERDYASVLAGAPKHAYMGQCTYCGHCAPCTVGINIALSNKFA
;
A
#
# COMPACT_ATOMS: atom_id res chain seq x y z
N MET A 1 -13.49 -11.99 -6.68
CA MET A 1 -12.38 -11.29 -5.97
C MET A 1 -11.48 -12.30 -5.27
N GLU A 2 -10.18 -12.24 -5.55
CA GLU A 2 -9.16 -13.01 -4.80
C GLU A 2 -8.93 -12.33 -3.43
N TYR A 3 -8.75 -13.16 -2.36
CA TYR A 3 -8.43 -12.67 -1.03
C TYR A 3 -7.13 -13.28 -0.55
N ARG A 4 -6.31 -12.47 0.13
CA ARG A 4 -5.07 -12.90 0.75
C ARG A 4 -5.10 -12.62 2.25
N LYS A 5 -4.39 -13.44 3.02
CA LYS A 5 -4.20 -13.25 4.45
C LYS A 5 -3.38 -11.96 4.68
N LEU A 6 -3.81 -11.15 5.65
CA LEU A 6 -3.04 -9.99 6.11
C LEU A 6 -2.05 -10.43 7.20
N GLY A 7 -0.97 -11.10 6.79
CA GLY A 7 0.04 -11.58 7.71
C GLY A 7 -0.53 -12.38 8.87
N ARG A 8 -0.02 -12.13 10.06
CA ARG A 8 -0.45 -12.80 11.31
C ARG A 8 -1.73 -12.26 11.94
N THR A 9 -2.38 -11.24 11.36
CA THR A 9 -3.64 -10.67 11.89
C THR A 9 -4.81 -11.63 11.86
N GLY A 10 -4.79 -12.66 11.02
CA GLY A 10 -5.95 -13.52 10.77
C GLY A 10 -6.98 -12.96 9.79
N LEU A 11 -6.92 -11.67 9.47
CA LEU A 11 -7.82 -11.02 8.50
C LEU A 11 -7.50 -11.46 7.07
N LYS A 12 -8.51 -11.40 6.21
CA LYS A 12 -8.37 -11.65 4.76
C LYS A 12 -8.80 -10.42 3.99
N ALA A 13 -7.87 -9.80 3.28
CA ALA A 13 -8.12 -8.65 2.43
C ALA A 13 -8.26 -9.06 0.97
N SER A 14 -9.14 -8.36 0.24
CA SER A 14 -9.18 -8.40 -1.21
C SER A 14 -7.85 -7.92 -1.80
N VAL A 15 -7.39 -8.54 -2.88
CA VAL A 15 -6.12 -8.15 -3.54
C VAL A 15 -6.14 -6.74 -4.11
N ILE A 16 -7.33 -6.16 -4.28
CA ILE A 16 -7.56 -4.75 -4.64
C ILE A 16 -8.27 -4.09 -3.47
N GLY A 17 -7.75 -2.96 -3.00
CA GLY A 17 -8.33 -2.10 -1.98
C GLY A 17 -8.46 -0.66 -2.44
N PHE A 18 -9.14 0.17 -1.69
CA PHE A 18 -9.27 1.60 -1.97
C PHE A 18 -8.20 2.44 -1.27
N GLY A 19 -7.57 3.34 -2.02
CA GLY A 19 -6.88 4.50 -1.48
C GLY A 19 -7.83 5.70 -1.45
N ALA A 20 -8.25 6.14 -0.27
CA ALA A 20 -9.27 7.19 -0.14
C ALA A 20 -8.73 8.63 -0.29
N GLU A 21 -7.52 8.84 -0.81
CA GLU A 21 -6.89 10.16 -0.94
C GLU A 21 -7.69 11.11 -1.84
N TRP A 22 -8.20 10.61 -2.96
CA TRP A 22 -8.77 11.42 -4.03
C TRP A 22 -10.28 11.71 -3.88
N ILE A 23 -10.96 11.03 -2.96
CA ILE A 23 -12.42 11.19 -2.79
C ILE A 23 -12.85 12.60 -2.32
N GLY A 24 -11.94 13.38 -1.74
CA GLY A 24 -12.22 14.76 -1.34
C GLY A 24 -12.52 15.71 -2.51
N LYS A 25 -12.28 15.30 -3.75
CA LYS A 25 -12.60 16.02 -4.97
C LYS A 25 -13.90 15.56 -5.63
N MET A 26 -14.53 14.53 -5.07
CA MET A 26 -15.72 13.90 -5.63
C MET A 26 -16.98 14.39 -4.92
N GLU A 27 -18.09 14.39 -5.65
CA GLU A 27 -19.40 14.58 -5.04
C GLU A 27 -19.78 13.36 -4.19
N GLN A 28 -20.51 13.56 -3.09
CA GLN A 28 -20.87 12.47 -2.17
C GLN A 28 -21.55 11.26 -2.87
N ALA A 29 -22.41 11.55 -3.85
CA ALA A 29 -23.10 10.50 -4.61
C ALA A 29 -22.12 9.63 -5.40
N GLU A 30 -21.00 10.17 -5.88
CA GLU A 30 -19.97 9.43 -6.60
C GLU A 30 -19.14 8.58 -5.63
N VAL A 31 -18.81 9.11 -4.44
CA VAL A 31 -18.13 8.35 -3.37
C VAL A 31 -18.98 7.16 -2.95
N ASN A 32 -20.29 7.37 -2.73
CA ASN A 32 -21.24 6.32 -2.39
C ASN A 32 -21.34 5.25 -3.50
N ALA A 33 -21.39 5.68 -4.75
CA ALA A 33 -21.43 4.76 -5.90
C ALA A 33 -20.15 3.95 -6.04
N MET A 34 -18.99 4.58 -5.78
CA MET A 34 -17.67 3.91 -5.80
C MET A 34 -17.58 2.85 -4.70
N ALA A 35 -17.93 3.19 -3.46
CA ALA A 35 -17.93 2.25 -2.34
C ALA A 35 -18.89 1.08 -2.57
N ALA A 36 -20.13 1.35 -2.99
CA ALA A 36 -21.12 0.33 -3.31
C ALA A 36 -20.65 -0.60 -4.44
N ARG A 37 -20.04 -0.06 -5.49
CA ARG A 37 -19.50 -0.87 -6.58
C ARG A 37 -18.32 -1.73 -6.12
N GLY A 38 -17.42 -1.17 -5.32
CA GLY A 38 -16.29 -1.93 -4.75
C GLY A 38 -16.78 -3.08 -3.89
N ALA A 39 -17.69 -2.81 -2.95
CA ALA A 39 -18.30 -3.83 -2.11
C ALA A 39 -18.98 -4.92 -2.93
N ALA A 40 -19.76 -4.55 -3.95
CA ALA A 40 -20.42 -5.50 -4.86
C ALA A 40 -19.41 -6.35 -5.66
N ALA A 41 -18.21 -5.84 -5.95
CA ALA A 41 -17.12 -6.58 -6.57
C ALA A 41 -16.29 -7.40 -5.56
N GLY A 42 -16.59 -7.31 -4.27
CA GLY A 42 -15.89 -8.03 -3.19
C GLY A 42 -14.64 -7.30 -2.67
N VAL A 43 -14.47 -6.01 -2.95
CA VAL A 43 -13.45 -5.19 -2.28
C VAL A 43 -13.84 -5.01 -0.82
N ASN A 44 -12.91 -5.28 0.09
CA ASN A 44 -13.16 -5.23 1.53
C ASN A 44 -12.07 -4.50 2.34
N ILE A 45 -11.16 -3.80 1.71
CA ILE A 45 -10.11 -3.03 2.41
C ILE A 45 -10.00 -1.62 1.85
N VAL A 46 -9.83 -0.65 2.76
CA VAL A 46 -9.68 0.77 2.43
C VAL A 46 -8.62 1.43 3.31
N ALA A 47 -7.84 2.33 2.73
CA ALA A 47 -6.85 3.15 3.45
C ALA A 47 -7.37 4.59 3.60
N CYS A 48 -7.48 5.05 4.83
CA CYS A 48 -7.88 6.41 5.21
C CYS A 48 -6.73 7.13 5.92
N TRP A 49 -5.72 7.59 5.16
CA TRP A 49 -4.60 8.34 5.73
C TRP A 49 -4.87 9.84 5.82
N MET A 50 -5.66 10.38 4.87
CA MET A 50 -5.97 11.80 4.82
C MET A 50 -6.75 12.23 6.07
N SER A 51 -6.31 13.33 6.68
CA SER A 51 -6.95 13.88 7.88
C SER A 51 -8.02 14.93 7.59
N ASP A 52 -8.19 15.33 6.32
CA ASP A 52 -9.23 16.28 5.92
C ASP A 52 -10.61 15.79 6.41
N PRO A 53 -11.32 16.62 7.22
CA PRO A 53 -12.63 16.29 7.74
C PRO A 53 -13.67 15.96 6.67
N ALA A 54 -13.61 16.61 5.50
CA ALA A 54 -14.53 16.34 4.40
C ALA A 54 -14.30 14.93 3.82
N VAL A 55 -13.04 14.57 3.58
CA VAL A 55 -12.65 13.22 3.09
C VAL A 55 -13.11 12.13 4.04
N ARG A 56 -12.81 12.28 5.35
CA ARG A 56 -13.21 11.31 6.37
C ARG A 56 -14.73 11.16 6.46
N SER A 57 -15.46 12.27 6.44
CA SER A 57 -16.94 12.28 6.53
C SER A 57 -17.57 11.63 5.28
N ALA A 58 -17.07 11.96 4.08
CA ALA A 58 -17.56 11.38 2.84
C ALA A 58 -17.32 9.86 2.79
N LEU A 59 -16.13 9.43 3.23
CA LEU A 59 -15.81 8.01 3.31
C LEU A 59 -16.71 7.30 4.33
N GLY A 60 -16.88 7.87 5.52
CA GLY A 60 -17.72 7.30 6.57
C GLY A 60 -19.16 7.09 6.12
N GLU A 61 -19.75 8.09 5.45
CA GLU A 61 -21.09 7.96 4.88
C GLU A 61 -21.17 6.85 3.82
N ALA A 62 -20.17 6.75 2.96
CA ALA A 62 -20.16 5.77 1.90
C ALA A 62 -19.98 4.32 2.41
N LEU A 63 -19.23 4.12 3.50
CA LEU A 63 -18.97 2.80 4.08
C LEU A 63 -20.05 2.35 5.08
N GLU A 64 -20.78 3.28 5.69
CA GLU A 64 -21.76 3.00 6.76
C GLU A 64 -22.75 1.85 6.42
N PRO A 65 -23.34 1.78 5.20
CA PRO A 65 -24.30 0.71 4.88
C PRO A 65 -23.71 -0.71 4.88
N THR A 66 -22.38 -0.82 4.77
CA THR A 66 -21.66 -2.09 4.67
C THR A 66 -20.43 -2.12 5.58
N ARG A 67 -20.44 -1.35 6.68
CA ARG A 67 -19.26 -1.14 7.57
C ARG A 67 -18.58 -2.47 7.97
N ASP A 68 -19.36 -3.47 8.32
CA ASP A 68 -18.88 -4.78 8.78
C ASP A 68 -18.12 -5.57 7.69
N GLN A 69 -18.18 -5.14 6.43
CA GLN A 69 -17.47 -5.77 5.33
C GLN A 69 -16.06 -5.17 5.12
N TRP A 70 -15.76 -4.03 5.78
CA TRP A 70 -14.58 -3.26 5.48
C TRP A 70 -13.49 -3.42 6.54
N ILE A 71 -12.29 -3.70 6.06
CA ILE A 71 -11.04 -3.55 6.81
C ILE A 71 -10.55 -2.13 6.58
N ILE A 72 -10.62 -1.29 7.60
CA ILE A 72 -10.19 0.11 7.50
C ILE A 72 -8.78 0.24 8.04
N GLN A 73 -7.85 0.76 7.22
CA GLN A 73 -6.54 1.23 7.64
C GLN A 73 -6.67 2.69 8.08
N GLY A 74 -6.86 2.93 9.37
CA GLY A 74 -6.96 4.25 9.98
C GLY A 74 -5.59 4.73 10.45
N HIS A 75 -5.16 5.93 10.01
CA HIS A 75 -3.81 6.41 10.28
C HIS A 75 -3.70 7.24 11.55
N ILE A 76 -2.79 6.85 12.47
CA ILE A 76 -2.48 7.50 13.75
C ILE A 76 -1.29 8.43 13.56
N GLY A 77 -1.46 9.72 13.83
CA GLY A 77 -0.43 10.75 13.58
C GLY A 77 -0.63 11.56 12.31
N SER A 78 -1.72 11.30 11.57
CA SER A 78 -2.25 12.16 10.51
C SER A 78 -3.31 13.07 11.13
N THR A 79 -3.04 14.37 11.21
CA THR A 79 -3.89 15.36 11.89
C THR A 79 -4.28 16.49 10.96
N TRP A 80 -5.37 17.18 11.27
CA TRP A 80 -5.84 18.37 10.57
C TRP A 80 -5.71 19.56 11.50
N GLN A 81 -4.84 20.49 11.14
CA GLN A 81 -4.55 21.67 11.97
C GLN A 81 -4.60 22.92 11.08
N ASP A 82 -5.28 23.95 11.53
CA ASP A 82 -5.39 25.24 10.83
C ASP A 82 -5.78 25.11 9.35
N GLY A 83 -6.68 24.15 9.04
CA GLY A 83 -7.19 23.95 7.69
C GLY A 83 -6.26 23.17 6.76
N GLN A 84 -5.27 22.47 7.30
CA GLN A 84 -4.31 21.69 6.51
C GLN A 84 -3.89 20.38 7.20
N TYR A 85 -3.42 19.45 6.40
CA TYR A 85 -2.80 18.22 6.88
C TYR A 85 -1.48 18.52 7.60
N VAL A 86 -1.31 17.91 8.78
CA VAL A 86 -0.06 17.96 9.56
C VAL A 86 0.28 16.55 10.07
N ARG A 87 1.45 16.06 9.72
CA ARG A 87 2.04 14.87 10.34
C ARG A 87 2.66 15.24 11.70
N THR A 88 2.27 14.56 12.77
CA THR A 88 2.83 14.82 14.10
C THR A 88 2.87 13.58 14.98
N ARG A 89 3.75 13.59 15.99
CA ARG A 89 3.81 12.58 17.07
C ARG A 89 3.35 13.16 18.42
N GLU A 90 2.97 14.43 18.45
CA GLU A 90 2.50 15.09 19.66
C GLU A 90 1.10 14.59 20.06
N LEU A 91 1.01 13.90 21.20
CA LEU A 91 -0.21 13.22 21.63
C LEU A 91 -1.40 14.16 21.89
N ASN A 92 -1.13 15.43 22.27
CA ASN A 92 -2.17 16.47 22.42
C ASN A 92 -2.91 16.77 21.09
N HIS A 93 -2.27 16.53 19.93
CA HIS A 93 -2.88 16.65 18.60
C HIS A 93 -3.36 15.29 18.09
N VAL A 94 -2.60 14.22 18.34
CA VAL A 94 -2.88 12.88 17.80
C VAL A 94 -4.14 12.27 18.42
N ARG A 95 -4.31 12.37 19.76
CA ARG A 95 -5.48 11.80 20.45
C ARG A 95 -6.81 12.35 19.92
N PRO A 96 -7.04 13.67 19.87
CA PRO A 96 -8.29 14.20 19.33
C PRO A 96 -8.46 13.92 17.83
N ALA A 97 -7.38 13.87 17.04
CA ALA A 97 -7.45 13.56 15.62
C ALA A 97 -7.85 12.11 15.33
N PHE A 98 -7.50 11.16 16.21
CA PHE A 98 -7.92 9.78 16.07
C PHE A 98 -9.39 9.58 16.50
N GLU A 99 -9.84 10.27 17.56
CA GLU A 99 -11.26 10.29 17.92
C GLU A 99 -12.12 10.93 16.80
N ASP A 100 -11.64 12.00 16.18
CA ASP A 100 -12.28 12.63 15.01
C ASP A 100 -12.35 11.65 13.81
N LEU A 101 -11.29 10.87 13.58
CA LEU A 101 -11.28 9.82 12.53
C LEU A 101 -12.44 8.84 12.76
N LEU A 102 -12.55 8.25 13.96
CA LEU A 102 -13.60 7.30 14.28
C LEU A 102 -15.00 7.91 14.15
N ALA A 103 -15.18 9.12 14.70
CA ALA A 103 -16.47 9.83 14.65
C ALA A 103 -16.91 10.10 13.20
N ARG A 104 -15.99 10.57 12.33
CA ARG A 104 -16.30 10.87 10.92
C ARG A 104 -16.49 9.62 10.08
N LEU A 105 -15.75 8.55 10.37
CA LEU A 105 -15.95 7.24 9.75
C LEU A 105 -17.23 6.53 10.26
N ARG A 106 -17.98 7.16 11.21
CA ARG A 106 -19.21 6.63 11.80
C ARG A 106 -19.01 5.22 12.36
N THR A 107 -17.91 5.00 13.07
CA THR A 107 -17.53 3.70 13.65
C THR A 107 -16.89 3.90 15.00
N ASP A 108 -16.89 2.88 15.84
CA ASP A 108 -16.21 2.89 17.13
C ASP A 108 -14.80 2.30 17.08
N HIS A 109 -14.44 1.65 15.96
CA HIS A 109 -13.13 1.04 15.77
C HIS A 109 -12.70 1.00 14.29
N VAL A 110 -11.40 0.76 14.07
CA VAL A 110 -10.84 0.36 12.78
C VAL A 110 -10.04 -0.93 12.94
N GLU A 111 -10.00 -1.75 11.89
CA GLU A 111 -9.32 -3.04 11.94
C GLU A 111 -7.80 -2.87 12.02
N LEU A 112 -7.24 -1.85 11.37
CA LEU A 112 -5.80 -1.57 11.35
C LEU A 112 -5.52 -0.14 11.80
N GLY A 113 -4.84 0.03 12.94
CA GLY A 113 -4.29 1.31 13.39
C GLY A 113 -2.89 1.49 12.80
N MET A 114 -2.76 2.33 11.77
CA MET A 114 -1.51 2.53 11.04
C MET A 114 -0.71 3.69 11.64
N ILE A 115 0.48 3.42 12.20
CA ILE A 115 1.43 4.49 12.56
C ILE A 115 1.81 5.22 11.27
N HIS A 116 1.45 6.50 11.19
CA HIS A 116 1.43 7.23 9.93
C HIS A 116 2.81 7.75 9.51
N TYR A 117 3.22 7.41 8.30
CA TYR A 117 4.32 8.01 7.55
C TYR A 117 5.62 8.13 8.38
N VAL A 118 6.33 7.04 8.52
CA VAL A 118 7.61 6.96 9.22
C VAL A 118 8.69 6.59 8.21
N ASP A 119 9.52 7.53 7.79
CA ASP A 119 10.54 7.31 6.76
C ASP A 119 11.98 7.43 7.28
N ALA A 120 12.18 7.91 8.53
CA ALA A 120 13.48 7.95 9.18
C ALA A 120 13.63 6.81 10.22
N CYS A 121 14.73 6.09 10.17
CA CYS A 121 15.00 4.99 11.10
C CYS A 121 15.08 5.45 12.57
N ASP A 122 15.62 6.64 12.82
CA ASP A 122 15.71 7.19 14.17
C ASP A 122 14.33 7.63 14.69
N GLU A 123 13.46 8.18 13.81
CA GLU A 123 12.06 8.45 14.18
C GLU A 123 11.32 7.15 14.53
N PHE A 124 11.54 6.07 13.76
CA PHE A 124 10.94 4.77 14.05
C PHE A 124 11.33 4.27 15.45
N ARG A 125 12.61 4.29 15.78
CA ARG A 125 13.09 3.89 17.14
C ARG A 125 12.48 4.75 18.22
N ALA A 126 12.47 6.08 18.04
CA ALA A 126 11.88 7.00 19.00
C ALA A 126 10.37 6.77 19.20
N ILE A 127 9.64 6.35 18.17
CA ILE A 127 8.22 5.96 18.25
C ILE A 127 8.10 4.68 19.10
N MET A 128 8.89 3.65 18.80
CA MET A 128 8.79 2.33 19.46
C MET A 128 9.26 2.36 20.93
N ASP A 129 10.17 3.27 21.29
CA ASP A 129 10.67 3.44 22.66
C ASP A 129 9.94 4.54 23.45
N GLY A 130 8.99 5.25 22.82
CA GLY A 130 8.41 6.48 23.35
C GLY A 130 6.92 6.41 23.71
N PRO A 131 6.35 7.55 24.13
CA PRO A 131 4.94 7.62 24.52
C PRO A 131 3.96 7.43 23.38
N PHE A 132 4.42 7.51 22.12
CA PHE A 132 3.54 7.34 20.96
C PHE A 132 3.07 5.89 20.84
N ILE A 133 3.98 4.91 20.94
CA ILE A 133 3.59 3.49 20.89
C ILE A 133 2.75 3.09 22.10
N GLU A 134 3.00 3.68 23.28
CA GLU A 134 2.15 3.45 24.44
C GLU A 134 0.70 3.87 24.17
N TYR A 135 0.49 5.01 23.50
CA TYR A 135 -0.84 5.43 23.08
C TYR A 135 -1.45 4.45 22.07
N VAL A 136 -0.68 3.95 21.12
CA VAL A 136 -1.18 2.96 20.14
C VAL A 136 -1.61 1.67 20.86
N ARG A 137 -0.84 1.23 21.87
CA ARG A 137 -1.21 0.09 22.74
C ARG A 137 -2.48 0.37 23.56
N GLU A 138 -2.67 1.61 24.06
CA GLU A 138 -3.93 2.03 24.72
C GLU A 138 -5.14 1.86 23.76
N LEU A 139 -5.00 2.28 22.49
CA LEU A 139 -6.06 2.12 21.49
C LEU A 139 -6.36 0.65 21.20
N LEU A 140 -5.34 -0.20 21.11
CA LEU A 140 -5.50 -1.64 20.92
C LEU A 140 -6.21 -2.27 22.13
N ALA A 141 -5.77 -1.97 23.34
CA ALA A 141 -6.39 -2.46 24.56
C ALA A 141 -7.84 -2.00 24.75
N ALA A 142 -8.18 -0.81 24.25
CA ALA A 142 -9.54 -0.28 24.26
C ALA A 142 -10.42 -0.83 23.12
N GLY A 143 -9.89 -1.66 22.23
CA GLY A 143 -10.60 -2.19 21.07
C GLY A 143 -10.91 -1.13 19.98
N LYS A 144 -10.27 0.04 20.04
CA LYS A 144 -10.43 1.10 19.03
C LYS A 144 -9.64 0.81 17.74
N ILE A 145 -8.63 -0.03 17.83
CA ILE A 145 -7.94 -0.65 16.72
C ILE A 145 -7.87 -2.16 16.94
N GLY A 146 -7.93 -2.95 15.89
CA GLY A 146 -7.82 -4.41 15.98
C GLY A 146 -6.37 -4.89 15.92
N HIS A 147 -5.54 -4.26 15.12
CA HIS A 147 -4.14 -4.61 14.87
C HIS A 147 -3.30 -3.35 14.68
N ILE A 148 -1.99 -3.47 14.90
CA ILE A 148 -1.04 -2.36 14.71
C ILE A 148 -0.33 -2.53 13.37
N GLY A 149 -0.32 -1.46 12.57
CA GLY A 149 0.44 -1.36 11.34
C GLY A 149 1.29 -0.10 11.29
N LEU A 150 2.05 0.01 10.21
CA LEU A 150 2.90 1.17 9.93
C LEU A 150 2.78 1.56 8.46
N SER A 151 2.87 2.84 8.13
CA SER A 151 3.06 3.29 6.75
C SER A 151 4.43 3.94 6.57
N THR A 152 5.14 3.50 5.53
CA THR A 152 6.48 4.00 5.20
C THR A 152 6.75 3.90 3.70
N HIS A 153 7.62 4.77 3.20
CA HIS A 153 8.19 4.72 1.84
C HIS A 153 9.63 4.19 1.87
N ASN A 154 10.28 4.20 3.03
CA ASN A 154 11.65 3.78 3.22
C ASN A 154 11.75 2.27 3.51
N PRO A 155 12.40 1.47 2.64
CA PRO A 155 12.55 0.04 2.85
C PRO A 155 13.38 -0.33 4.09
N GLU A 156 14.30 0.54 4.57
CA GLU A 156 15.05 0.29 5.81
C GLU A 156 14.15 0.39 7.05
N VAL A 157 13.26 1.38 7.08
CA VAL A 157 12.24 1.48 8.14
C VAL A 157 11.30 0.29 8.11
N ALA A 158 10.85 -0.11 6.91
CA ALA A 158 10.00 -1.29 6.76
C ALA A 158 10.68 -2.58 7.23
N LEU A 159 11.99 -2.73 7.00
CA LEU A 159 12.78 -3.86 7.51
C LEU A 159 12.83 -3.87 9.04
N LEU A 160 13.08 -2.71 9.69
CA LEU A 160 13.02 -2.59 11.15
C LEU A 160 11.62 -2.97 11.67
N ALA A 161 10.57 -2.47 11.01
CA ALA A 161 9.19 -2.76 11.40
C ALA A 161 8.83 -4.26 11.26
N CYS A 162 9.40 -4.99 10.30
CA CYS A 162 9.22 -6.44 10.19
C CYS A 162 9.75 -7.20 11.42
N ASP A 163 10.74 -6.65 12.11
CA ASP A 163 11.34 -7.28 13.29
C ASP A 163 10.62 -6.93 14.60
N GLU A 164 9.70 -5.97 14.57
CA GLU A 164 8.85 -5.62 15.72
C GLU A 164 7.65 -6.56 15.83
N PRO A 165 7.51 -7.30 16.94
CA PRO A 165 6.42 -8.27 17.10
C PRO A 165 5.02 -7.64 17.06
N GLU A 166 4.88 -6.37 17.39
CA GLU A 166 3.61 -5.66 17.44
C GLU A 166 3.14 -5.16 16.07
N ILE A 167 4.05 -5.00 15.09
CA ILE A 167 3.72 -4.52 13.75
C ILE A 167 3.33 -5.72 12.87
N GLU A 168 2.07 -5.80 12.49
CA GLU A 168 1.51 -6.94 11.75
C GLU A 168 1.29 -6.65 10.27
N VAL A 169 1.14 -5.35 9.91
CA VAL A 169 0.89 -4.89 8.54
C VAL A 169 1.74 -3.66 8.25
N ILE A 170 2.38 -3.63 7.08
CA ILE A 170 3.11 -2.46 6.61
C ILE A 170 2.48 -1.97 5.31
N MET A 171 2.04 -0.72 5.28
CA MET A 171 1.65 -0.03 4.06
C MET A 171 2.89 0.57 3.42
N PHE A 172 3.28 0.02 2.26
CA PHE A 172 4.54 0.32 1.62
C PHE A 172 4.38 0.84 0.19
N SER A 173 5.21 1.79 -0.22
CA SER A 173 5.23 2.30 -1.58
C SER A 173 5.96 1.32 -2.51
N LEU A 174 5.21 0.68 -3.42
CA LEU A 174 5.71 -0.38 -4.28
C LEU A 174 5.14 -0.27 -5.70
N ASN A 175 6.03 -0.22 -6.67
CA ASN A 175 5.77 -0.32 -8.10
C ASN A 175 7.11 -0.55 -8.83
N PRO A 176 7.13 -0.90 -10.13
CA PRO A 176 8.40 -1.21 -10.81
C PRO A 176 9.40 -0.06 -10.86
N ALA A 177 8.94 1.20 -10.84
CA ALA A 177 9.85 2.35 -10.82
C ALA A 177 10.49 2.53 -9.43
N PHE A 178 9.67 2.48 -8.38
CA PHE A 178 10.16 2.65 -7.01
C PHE A 178 11.07 1.48 -6.57
N ASP A 179 10.84 0.30 -7.13
CA ASP A 179 11.68 -0.86 -6.83
C ASP A 179 13.13 -0.71 -7.31
N MET A 180 13.39 0.19 -8.25
CA MET A 180 14.76 0.54 -8.67
C MET A 180 15.43 1.57 -7.75
N MET A 181 14.67 2.26 -6.90
CA MET A 181 15.18 3.39 -6.10
C MET A 181 15.78 2.92 -4.78
N PRO A 182 16.92 3.50 -4.36
CA PRO A 182 17.52 3.21 -3.06
C PRO A 182 16.60 3.63 -1.91
N ALA A 183 17.01 3.27 -0.68
CA ALA A 183 16.36 3.77 0.52
C ALA A 183 16.57 5.29 0.64
N SER A 184 15.51 6.00 1.03
CA SER A 184 15.56 7.43 1.33
C SER A 184 14.57 7.78 2.44
N GLU A 185 14.89 8.81 3.20
CA GLU A 185 14.00 9.44 4.19
C GLU A 185 13.08 10.49 3.54
N ASP A 186 13.37 10.88 2.28
CA ASP A 186 12.58 11.82 1.52
C ASP A 186 11.76 11.10 0.44
N LEU A 187 10.43 11.25 0.53
CA LEU A 187 9.50 10.67 -0.44
C LEU A 187 9.74 11.21 -1.87
N GLU A 188 10.16 12.46 -2.02
CA GLU A 188 10.38 13.09 -3.33
C GLU A 188 11.48 12.38 -4.12
N ASP A 189 12.47 11.77 -3.45
CA ASP A 189 13.51 10.98 -4.10
C ASP A 189 12.94 9.82 -4.93
N LEU A 190 11.80 9.24 -4.54
CA LEU A 190 11.13 8.19 -5.32
C LEU A 190 10.57 8.69 -6.66
N PHE A 191 10.38 10.00 -6.80
CA PHE A 191 9.92 10.63 -8.04
C PHE A 191 11.06 11.36 -8.76
N GLY A 192 12.29 11.26 -8.24
CA GLY A 192 13.46 11.97 -8.71
C GLY A 192 14.00 11.48 -10.06
N ASP A 193 15.30 11.66 -10.24
CA ASP A 193 16.00 11.37 -11.49
C ASP A 193 16.35 9.89 -11.62
N TYR A 194 15.58 9.16 -12.44
CA TYR A 194 15.84 7.76 -12.77
C TYR A 194 17.03 7.58 -13.73
N GLU A 195 17.52 8.62 -14.40
CA GLU A 195 18.63 8.51 -15.36
C GLU A 195 19.94 8.15 -14.66
N ASN A 196 20.06 8.49 -13.38
CA ASN A 196 21.24 8.20 -12.55
C ASN A 196 21.06 6.96 -11.63
N VAL A 197 19.97 6.24 -11.75
CA VAL A 197 19.78 4.99 -10.97
C VAL A 197 20.75 3.94 -11.49
N ALA A 198 21.63 3.49 -10.62
CA ALA A 198 22.61 2.45 -10.95
C ALA A 198 21.95 1.08 -10.95
N GLY A 199 21.91 0.46 -12.11
CA GLY A 199 21.43 -0.92 -12.27
C GLY A 199 19.99 -1.02 -12.77
N ASP A 200 19.68 -2.18 -13.32
CA ASP A 200 18.36 -2.57 -13.75
C ASP A 200 17.74 -3.50 -12.71
N GLY A 201 16.45 -3.30 -12.38
CA GLY A 201 15.70 -4.21 -11.54
C GLY A 201 15.47 -3.75 -10.11
N ILE A 202 15.25 -4.71 -9.19
CA ILE A 202 14.85 -4.42 -7.82
C ILE A 202 16.08 -4.10 -6.97
N GLU A 203 16.07 -2.95 -6.31
CA GLU A 203 17.09 -2.56 -5.35
C GLU A 203 17.23 -3.61 -4.24
N PRO A 204 18.45 -4.05 -3.88
CA PRO A 204 18.67 -5.16 -2.94
C PRO A 204 17.99 -4.97 -1.58
N VAL A 205 17.90 -3.74 -1.06
CA VAL A 205 17.21 -3.48 0.21
C VAL A 205 15.71 -3.78 0.12
N ARG A 206 15.08 -3.48 -1.02
CA ARG A 206 13.65 -3.77 -1.27
C ARG A 206 13.41 -5.28 -1.43
N ALA A 207 14.31 -5.96 -2.16
CA ALA A 207 14.23 -7.42 -2.27
C ALA A 207 14.34 -8.11 -0.88
N ARG A 208 15.26 -7.63 -0.02
CA ARG A 208 15.36 -8.12 1.38
C ARG A 208 14.10 -7.84 2.18
N LEU A 209 13.49 -6.66 2.02
CA LEU A 209 12.23 -6.32 2.68
C LEU A 209 11.14 -7.33 2.34
N TYR A 210 10.93 -7.63 1.06
CA TYR A 210 9.88 -8.57 0.64
C TYR A 210 10.09 -9.97 1.23
N ALA A 211 11.33 -10.46 1.20
CA ALA A 211 11.68 -11.74 1.80
C ALA A 211 11.49 -11.73 3.34
N ARG A 212 11.89 -10.65 4.01
CA ARG A 212 11.77 -10.51 5.47
C ARG A 212 10.31 -10.42 5.91
N ALA A 213 9.49 -9.65 5.20
CA ALA A 213 8.07 -9.53 5.49
C ALA A 213 7.35 -10.89 5.39
N GLU A 214 7.69 -11.68 4.35
CA GLU A 214 7.14 -13.03 4.20
C GLU A 214 7.65 -13.99 5.31
N GLU A 215 8.93 -13.96 5.63
CA GLU A 215 9.53 -14.77 6.72
C GLU A 215 8.85 -14.50 8.07
N LYS A 216 8.53 -13.22 8.33
CA LYS A 216 7.93 -12.77 9.60
C LYS A 216 6.40 -12.82 9.61
N ASP A 217 5.78 -13.26 8.53
CA ASP A 217 4.31 -13.21 8.33
C ASP A 217 3.74 -11.81 8.61
N VAL A 218 4.45 -10.76 8.13
CA VAL A 218 4.01 -9.37 8.13
C VAL A 218 3.45 -9.06 6.75
N ALA A 219 2.19 -8.64 6.67
CA ALA A 219 1.59 -8.34 5.37
C ALA A 219 2.04 -6.97 4.85
N LEU A 220 2.25 -6.91 3.54
CA LEU A 220 2.40 -5.64 2.84
C LEU A 220 1.08 -5.25 2.17
N THR A 221 0.56 -4.05 2.47
CA THR A 221 -0.44 -3.37 1.67
C THR A 221 0.25 -2.29 0.85
N VAL A 222 -0.08 -2.18 -0.42
CA VAL A 222 0.71 -1.38 -1.37
C VAL A 222 0.04 -0.04 -1.61
N MET A 223 0.77 1.04 -1.36
CA MET A 223 0.44 2.39 -1.83
C MET A 223 1.28 2.77 -3.04
N LYS A 224 0.83 3.78 -3.80
CA LYS A 224 1.52 4.33 -4.98
C LYS A 224 1.79 3.30 -6.10
N GLY A 225 0.94 2.28 -6.24
CA GLY A 225 1.08 1.23 -7.24
C GLY A 225 1.19 1.73 -8.69
N TYR A 226 0.69 2.93 -8.98
CA TYR A 226 0.76 3.58 -10.29
C TYR A 226 1.81 4.71 -10.35
N ALA A 227 2.65 4.89 -9.32
CA ALA A 227 3.61 6.00 -9.21
C ALA A 227 2.97 7.38 -9.45
N GLY A 228 1.82 7.66 -8.81
CA GLY A 228 1.06 8.89 -9.03
C GLY A 228 0.50 9.01 -10.46
N GLY A 229 0.25 7.88 -11.14
CA GLY A 229 -0.22 7.84 -12.53
C GLY A 229 0.90 7.85 -13.58
N ARG A 230 2.15 8.11 -13.21
CA ARG A 230 3.29 8.18 -14.15
C ARG A 230 3.47 6.90 -14.96
N LEU A 231 3.27 5.73 -14.35
CA LEU A 231 3.41 4.44 -15.03
C LEU A 231 2.34 4.19 -16.10
N LEU A 232 1.22 4.90 -16.05
CA LEU A 232 0.11 4.75 -16.98
C LEU A 232 0.29 5.61 -18.27
N SER A 233 1.38 6.35 -18.39
CA SER A 233 1.72 7.19 -19.54
C SER A 233 3.14 6.91 -20.03
N ALA A 234 3.32 6.66 -21.31
CA ALA A 234 4.65 6.41 -21.88
C ALA A 234 5.60 7.61 -21.71
N ASP A 235 5.08 8.83 -21.81
CA ASP A 235 5.87 10.06 -21.71
C ASP A 235 6.34 10.33 -20.28
N ALA A 236 5.52 9.95 -19.29
CA ALA A 236 5.82 10.17 -17.86
C ALA A 236 6.55 8.99 -17.20
N SER A 237 6.46 7.81 -17.82
CA SER A 237 7.06 6.58 -17.28
C SER A 237 8.59 6.62 -17.40
N PRO A 238 9.34 6.27 -16.34
CA PRO A 238 10.80 6.14 -16.43
C PRO A 238 11.26 5.06 -17.41
N PHE A 239 10.36 4.14 -17.77
CA PHE A 239 10.62 3.07 -18.74
C PHE A 239 10.46 3.53 -20.19
N GLY A 240 9.86 4.70 -20.44
CA GLY A 240 9.51 5.15 -21.80
C GLY A 240 8.39 4.34 -22.45
N VAL A 241 7.63 3.61 -21.64
CA VAL A 241 6.47 2.80 -22.04
C VAL A 241 5.41 2.86 -20.95
N ALA A 242 4.13 2.86 -21.33
CA ALA A 242 3.03 2.78 -20.38
C ALA A 242 2.77 1.33 -19.94
N LEU A 243 2.46 1.16 -18.65
CA LEU A 243 1.84 -0.05 -18.11
C LEU A 243 0.33 0.18 -17.98
N THR A 244 -0.44 -0.89 -18.01
CA THR A 244 -1.87 -0.85 -17.69
C THR A 244 -2.09 -0.92 -16.17
N PRO A 245 -3.26 -0.48 -15.65
CA PRO A 245 -3.60 -0.70 -14.23
C PRO A 245 -3.49 -2.17 -13.84
N VAL A 246 -3.90 -3.10 -14.70
CA VAL A 246 -3.80 -4.54 -14.48
C VAL A 246 -2.34 -5.00 -14.31
N GLN A 247 -1.43 -4.51 -15.14
CA GLN A 247 -0.01 -4.84 -15.06
C GLN A 247 0.64 -4.27 -13.81
N CYS A 248 0.31 -3.04 -13.43
CA CYS A 248 0.82 -2.43 -12.20
C CYS A 248 0.34 -3.19 -10.94
N ILE A 249 -0.94 -3.56 -10.88
CA ILE A 249 -1.50 -4.37 -9.79
C ILE A 249 -0.82 -5.73 -9.75
N HIS A 250 -0.67 -6.39 -10.92
CA HIS A 250 -0.04 -7.70 -10.99
C HIS A 250 1.42 -7.65 -10.56
N TYR A 251 2.17 -6.63 -10.97
CA TYR A 251 3.55 -6.42 -10.52
C TYR A 251 3.62 -6.43 -8.99
N ALA A 252 2.81 -5.63 -8.34
CA ALA A 252 2.80 -5.55 -6.87
C ALA A 252 2.42 -6.90 -6.23
N LEU A 253 1.35 -7.54 -6.70
CA LEU A 253 0.85 -8.79 -6.14
C LEU A 253 1.78 -9.99 -6.35
N THR A 254 2.78 -9.90 -7.22
CA THR A 254 3.82 -10.93 -7.38
C THR A 254 4.96 -10.78 -6.38
N ARG A 255 5.05 -9.66 -5.66
CA ARG A 255 6.06 -9.52 -4.58
C ARG A 255 5.67 -10.37 -3.37
N PRO A 256 6.68 -10.99 -2.69
CA PRO A 256 6.44 -11.72 -1.44
C PRO A 256 5.72 -10.83 -0.41
N ALA A 257 4.88 -11.44 0.43
CA ALA A 257 4.11 -10.82 1.50
C ALA A 257 3.06 -9.77 1.06
N VAL A 258 2.95 -9.41 -0.22
CA VAL A 258 1.94 -8.45 -0.66
C VAL A 258 0.55 -9.09 -0.62
N ALA A 259 -0.33 -8.49 0.19
CA ALA A 259 -1.70 -8.95 0.37
C ALA A 259 -2.71 -8.16 -0.45
N SER A 260 -2.53 -6.83 -0.57
CA SER A 260 -3.50 -5.96 -1.23
C SER A 260 -2.84 -4.72 -1.84
N VAL A 261 -3.40 -4.23 -2.94
CA VAL A 261 -2.97 -2.98 -3.60
C VAL A 261 -4.05 -1.92 -3.41
N MET A 262 -3.71 -0.84 -2.68
CA MET A 262 -4.58 0.31 -2.48
C MET A 262 -4.57 1.16 -3.75
N VAL A 263 -5.57 0.97 -4.62
CA VAL A 263 -5.67 1.76 -5.84
C VAL A 263 -6.19 3.17 -5.54
N GLY A 264 -5.47 4.18 -6.00
CA GLY A 264 -5.95 5.56 -6.02
C GLY A 264 -6.80 5.77 -7.26
N VAL A 265 -8.08 6.08 -7.06
CA VAL A 265 -9.05 6.29 -8.15
C VAL A 265 -9.84 7.56 -7.88
N GLU A 266 -10.10 8.33 -8.94
CA GLU A 266 -10.86 9.59 -8.93
C GLU A 266 -12.25 9.41 -9.57
N THR A 267 -12.48 8.30 -10.24
CA THR A 267 -13.74 8.02 -10.94
C THR A 267 -14.13 6.54 -10.82
N VAL A 268 -15.43 6.26 -11.02
CA VAL A 268 -15.95 4.89 -11.08
C VAL A 268 -15.36 4.11 -12.25
N GLU A 269 -15.03 4.79 -13.36
CA GLU A 269 -14.40 4.19 -14.54
C GLU A 269 -13.00 3.69 -14.22
N GLN A 270 -12.17 4.49 -13.54
CA GLN A 270 -10.84 4.05 -13.09
C GLN A 270 -10.91 2.87 -12.11
N LEU A 271 -11.95 2.84 -11.24
CA LEU A 271 -12.20 1.67 -10.42
C LEU A 271 -12.52 0.43 -11.25
N LYS A 272 -13.32 0.55 -12.31
CA LYS A 272 -13.62 -0.58 -13.21
C LYS A 272 -12.36 -1.10 -13.89
N GLU A 273 -11.46 -0.21 -14.32
CA GLU A 273 -10.17 -0.58 -14.91
C GLU A 273 -9.30 -1.37 -13.93
N ALA A 274 -9.23 -0.94 -12.66
CA ALA A 274 -8.53 -1.68 -11.62
C ALA A 274 -9.17 -3.05 -11.34
N LEU A 275 -10.50 -3.10 -11.23
CA LEU A 275 -11.27 -4.32 -10.99
C LEU A 275 -11.20 -5.32 -12.18
N ALA A 276 -10.86 -4.86 -13.38
CA ALA A 276 -10.63 -5.74 -14.53
C ALA A 276 -9.49 -6.75 -14.29
N TYR A 277 -8.63 -6.51 -13.30
CA TYR A 277 -7.60 -7.46 -12.87
C TYR A 277 -8.17 -8.86 -12.55
N GLU A 278 -9.35 -8.95 -11.96
CA GLU A 278 -9.98 -10.23 -11.57
C GLU A 278 -10.21 -11.17 -12.77
N GLY A 279 -10.62 -10.64 -13.90
CA GLY A 279 -10.87 -11.40 -15.12
C GLY A 279 -9.71 -11.39 -16.11
N ALA A 280 -8.61 -10.72 -15.79
CA ALA A 280 -7.51 -10.52 -16.71
C ALA A 280 -6.79 -11.83 -17.05
N THR A 281 -6.49 -12.01 -18.33
CA THR A 281 -5.70 -13.14 -18.86
C THR A 281 -4.23 -13.01 -18.46
N ALA A 282 -3.46 -14.09 -18.62
CA ALA A 282 -2.01 -14.06 -18.40
C ALA A 282 -1.31 -13.02 -19.29
N ALA A 283 -1.78 -12.84 -20.54
CA ALA A 283 -1.22 -11.85 -21.46
C ALA A 283 -1.51 -10.40 -21.01
N GLU A 284 -2.71 -10.12 -20.47
CA GLU A 284 -3.04 -8.79 -19.94
C GLU A 284 -2.28 -8.47 -18.65
N ARG A 285 -1.89 -9.47 -17.88
CA ARG A 285 -1.07 -9.34 -16.68
C ARG A 285 0.42 -9.27 -16.96
N ASP A 286 0.87 -9.53 -18.18
CA ASP A 286 2.29 -9.60 -18.54
C ASP A 286 2.97 -8.23 -18.51
N TYR A 287 3.36 -7.81 -17.34
CA TYR A 287 4.24 -6.63 -17.14
C TYR A 287 5.71 -6.95 -17.48
N ALA A 288 6.13 -8.22 -17.34
CA ALA A 288 7.53 -8.58 -17.44
C ALA A 288 8.06 -8.45 -18.86
N SER A 289 7.28 -8.89 -19.87
CA SER A 289 7.65 -8.68 -21.29
C SER A 289 7.68 -7.20 -21.66
N VAL A 290 6.76 -6.39 -21.10
CA VAL A 290 6.75 -4.93 -21.31
C VAL A 290 8.01 -4.29 -20.71
N LEU A 291 8.34 -4.60 -19.47
CA LEU A 291 9.52 -4.06 -18.79
C LEU A 291 10.84 -4.57 -19.37
N ALA A 292 10.90 -5.85 -19.81
CA ALA A 292 12.09 -6.38 -20.47
C ALA A 292 12.36 -5.75 -21.85
N GLY A 293 11.30 -5.34 -22.55
CA GLY A 293 11.37 -4.64 -23.83
C GLY A 293 11.40 -3.11 -23.73
N ALA A 294 11.43 -2.56 -22.53
CA ALA A 294 11.37 -1.11 -22.33
C ALA A 294 12.58 -0.40 -22.95
N PRO A 295 12.39 0.78 -23.59
CA PRO A 295 13.49 1.54 -24.18
C PRO A 295 14.42 2.16 -23.16
N LYS A 296 13.97 2.27 -21.91
CA LYS A 296 14.73 2.79 -20.76
C LYS A 296 14.57 1.83 -19.58
N HIS A 297 15.62 1.68 -18.77
CA HIS A 297 15.57 0.89 -17.52
C HIS A 297 14.89 -0.47 -17.67
N ALA A 298 15.33 -1.27 -18.64
CA ALA A 298 14.79 -2.60 -18.87
C ALA A 298 15.16 -3.56 -17.73
N TYR A 299 14.19 -4.34 -17.26
CA TYR A 299 14.41 -5.38 -16.24
C TYR A 299 15.03 -6.65 -16.86
N MET A 300 16.08 -6.51 -17.67
CA MET A 300 16.73 -7.67 -18.32
C MET A 300 17.71 -8.37 -17.36
N GLY A 301 17.65 -9.69 -17.34
CA GLY A 301 18.57 -10.51 -16.56
C GLY A 301 18.27 -10.59 -15.06
N GLN A 302 17.18 -9.98 -14.59
CA GLN A 302 16.78 -10.00 -13.19
C GLN A 302 15.45 -10.73 -12.97
N CYS A 303 15.29 -11.36 -11.81
CA CYS A 303 14.05 -12.01 -11.44
C CYS A 303 13.01 -10.99 -10.99
N THR A 304 11.95 -10.82 -11.78
CA THR A 304 10.81 -9.94 -11.45
C THR A 304 9.65 -10.70 -10.82
N TYR A 305 9.86 -11.96 -10.40
CA TYR A 305 8.84 -12.85 -9.83
C TYR A 305 7.60 -13.08 -10.72
N CYS A 306 7.70 -12.85 -12.02
CA CYS A 306 6.57 -12.91 -12.98
C CYS A 306 6.03 -14.33 -13.21
N GLY A 307 6.77 -15.38 -12.82
CA GLY A 307 6.36 -16.78 -12.98
C GLY A 307 6.54 -17.37 -14.39
N HIS A 308 7.05 -16.63 -15.39
CA HIS A 308 7.23 -17.12 -16.77
C HIS A 308 8.15 -18.35 -16.89
N CYS A 309 9.02 -18.58 -15.89
CA CYS A 309 9.87 -19.77 -15.84
C CYS A 309 9.16 -21.04 -15.34
N ALA A 310 7.89 -20.96 -14.97
CA ALA A 310 7.08 -22.09 -14.55
C ALA A 310 6.20 -22.61 -15.73
N PRO A 311 5.95 -23.95 -15.83
CA PRO A 311 6.56 -25.00 -15.03
C PRO A 311 8.01 -25.29 -15.43
N CYS A 312 8.90 -25.41 -14.47
CA CYS A 312 10.28 -25.84 -14.74
C CYS A 312 10.32 -27.34 -15.06
N THR A 313 11.03 -27.71 -16.11
CA THR A 313 11.12 -29.12 -16.56
C THR A 313 11.77 -30.07 -15.54
N VAL A 314 12.52 -29.49 -14.58
CA VAL A 314 13.17 -30.24 -13.49
C VAL A 314 12.53 -29.97 -12.13
N GLY A 315 11.37 -29.31 -12.11
CA GLY A 315 10.58 -29.12 -10.91
C GLY A 315 11.10 -28.03 -9.94
N ILE A 316 12.04 -27.18 -10.36
CA ILE A 316 12.56 -26.09 -9.53
C ILE A 316 11.62 -24.88 -9.59
N ASN A 317 11.28 -24.33 -8.43
CA ASN A 317 10.66 -23.00 -8.38
C ASN A 317 11.75 -21.93 -8.49
N ILE A 318 12.00 -21.48 -9.73
CA ILE A 318 13.09 -20.53 -10.04
C ILE A 318 12.88 -19.19 -9.34
N ALA A 319 11.63 -18.70 -9.28
CA ALA A 319 11.32 -17.45 -8.57
C ALA A 319 11.62 -17.56 -7.07
N LEU A 320 11.27 -18.70 -6.46
CA LEU A 320 11.57 -18.97 -5.05
C LEU A 320 13.07 -19.16 -4.81
N SER A 321 13.79 -19.80 -5.74
CA SER A 321 15.26 -19.99 -5.63
C SER A 321 15.99 -18.64 -5.68
N ASN A 322 15.57 -17.72 -6.55
CA ASN A 322 16.14 -16.36 -6.60
C ASN A 322 15.81 -15.52 -5.35
N LYS A 323 14.82 -15.91 -4.56
CA LYS A 323 14.48 -15.26 -3.30
C LYS A 323 15.53 -15.53 -2.20
N PHE A 324 16.24 -16.65 -2.27
CA PHE A 324 17.22 -17.12 -1.28
C PHE A 324 18.66 -17.02 -1.78
N ALA A 325 18.92 -16.52 -2.96
CA ALA A 325 20.23 -16.27 -3.53
C ALA A 325 20.71 -14.85 -3.24
#